data_1999064db3344fa10950050796276f5a
#
_entry.id   1999064db3344fa10950050796276f5a
#
_cell.length_a   1.000
_cell.length_b   1.000
_cell.length_c   1.000
_cell.angle_alpha   90.00
_cell.angle_beta   90.00
_cell.angle_gamma   90.00
#
_symmetry.space_group_name_H-M   'P 1'
#
loop_
_entity.id
_entity.type
_entity.pdbx_description
1 polymer ?
#
loop_
_entity_poly.entity_id
_entity_poly.type
_entity_poly.pdbx_seq_one_letter_code
_entity_poly.pdbx_strand_id
1 'polypeptide(L)'
;MSIGTIFRVIKMLYSVLWYTASLVSFMFNAFWLCCTLASAGIPWATLLLVIVCIASKFFKLSSPNEKQLNSLLGGNVADDLSFWPIAHRGGAYDAPENSAAAIKKCTKRGFRNVLLDAGITACNEIVIVHKSTLQKAGLCGSISRVTMETLQNINISELHPLGSQFEPEKILTLGNLLRLLEGTNLTIFLLISDSSSKMIEKLKSTIKLHESFTRRVIVCSKSPVAIYQLRKVYPELICGLWCDKSPSRIILKTSTLLTSIYGAIFRNIIAPVIGISLVFISKDEFNLHISELWRNVGVRPIVYNVNSPNEKRYFQKVMKTQYLTDSLRSEPQLLVKT
;
A
#
# COMPACT_ATOMS: atom_id res chain seq x y z
N MET A 1 -35.54 -21.11 -72.87
CA MET A 1 -35.42 -20.06 -71.86
C MET A 1 -35.71 -18.74 -72.56
N SER A 2 -36.65 -17.93 -72.06
CA SER A 2 -36.98 -16.69 -72.75
C SER A 2 -35.83 -15.66 -72.61
N ILE A 3 -35.65 -14.85 -73.64
CA ILE A 3 -34.59 -13.76 -73.64
C ILE A 3 -34.67 -12.89 -72.35
N GLY A 4 -35.89 -12.66 -71.88
CA GLY A 4 -36.14 -11.92 -70.64
C GLY A 4 -35.57 -12.59 -69.34
N THR A 5 -35.59 -13.96 -69.35
CA THR A 5 -34.99 -14.70 -68.19
C THR A 5 -33.47 -14.63 -68.20
N ILE A 6 -32.85 -14.69 -69.36
CA ILE A 6 -31.38 -14.53 -69.48
C ILE A 6 -30.94 -13.14 -69.01
N PHE A 7 -31.65 -12.09 -69.38
CA PHE A 7 -31.34 -10.72 -68.99
C PHE A 7 -31.48 -10.51 -67.49
N ARG A 8 -32.48 -11.14 -66.84
CA ARG A 8 -32.60 -11.08 -65.35
C ARG A 8 -31.46 -11.79 -64.66
N VAL A 9 -31.02 -12.96 -65.15
CA VAL A 9 -29.90 -13.72 -64.57
C VAL A 9 -28.59 -12.91 -64.70
N ILE A 10 -28.32 -12.29 -65.85
CA ILE A 10 -27.17 -11.48 -66.11
C ILE A 10 -27.17 -10.27 -65.18
N LYS A 11 -28.30 -9.58 -65.00
CA LYS A 11 -28.41 -8.43 -64.06
C LYS A 11 -28.21 -8.86 -62.62
N MET A 12 -28.70 -10.00 -62.22
CA MET A 12 -28.51 -10.55 -60.88
C MET A 12 -27.02 -10.90 -60.63
N LEU A 13 -26.36 -11.57 -61.58
CA LEU A 13 -24.94 -11.86 -61.50
C LEU A 13 -24.08 -10.57 -61.39
N TYR A 14 -24.40 -9.58 -62.21
CA TYR A 14 -23.73 -8.30 -62.17
C TYR A 14 -23.90 -7.60 -60.82
N SER A 15 -25.10 -7.60 -60.24
CA SER A 15 -25.33 -7.00 -58.92
C SER A 15 -24.56 -7.74 -57.82
N VAL A 16 -24.53 -9.07 -57.84
CA VAL A 16 -23.76 -9.86 -56.88
C VAL A 16 -22.27 -9.56 -56.98
N LEU A 17 -21.71 -9.52 -58.20
CA LEU A 17 -20.31 -9.15 -58.42
C LEU A 17 -20.00 -7.74 -57.96
N TRP A 18 -20.90 -6.79 -58.20
CA TRP A 18 -20.75 -5.41 -57.73
C TRP A 18 -20.73 -5.32 -56.19
N TYR A 19 -21.65 -5.99 -55.49
CA TYR A 19 -21.72 -6.00 -54.05
C TYR A 19 -20.48 -6.66 -53.40
N THR A 20 -20.04 -7.79 -53.98
CA THR A 20 -18.83 -8.48 -53.48
C THR A 20 -17.58 -7.62 -53.68
N ALA A 21 -17.41 -7.00 -54.83
CA ALA A 21 -16.30 -6.11 -55.12
C ALA A 21 -16.32 -4.87 -54.19
N SER A 22 -17.49 -4.30 -53.93
CA SER A 22 -17.66 -3.17 -53.00
C SER A 22 -17.32 -3.56 -51.56
N LEU A 23 -17.74 -4.76 -51.12
CA LEU A 23 -17.42 -5.26 -49.78
C LEU A 23 -15.94 -5.50 -49.61
N VAL A 24 -15.27 -6.11 -50.60
CA VAL A 24 -13.82 -6.33 -50.58
C VAL A 24 -13.06 -5.01 -50.54
N SER A 25 -13.47 -4.03 -51.33
CA SER A 25 -12.89 -2.70 -51.34
C SER A 25 -13.07 -1.98 -50.01
N PHE A 26 -14.24 -2.08 -49.41
CA PHE A 26 -14.49 -1.52 -48.06
C PHE A 26 -13.60 -2.17 -47.01
N MET A 27 -13.47 -3.48 -46.96
CA MET A 27 -12.63 -4.20 -46.02
C MET A 27 -11.14 -3.82 -46.19
N PHE A 28 -10.67 -3.70 -47.44
CA PHE A 28 -9.31 -3.28 -47.73
C PHE A 28 -9.04 -1.87 -47.26
N ASN A 29 -9.93 -0.93 -47.51
CA ASN A 29 -9.80 0.45 -47.05
C ASN A 29 -9.84 0.58 -45.51
N ALA A 30 -10.72 -0.19 -44.86
CA ALA A 30 -10.77 -0.25 -43.39
C ALA A 30 -9.49 -0.83 -42.81
N PHE A 31 -8.94 -1.89 -43.37
CA PHE A 31 -7.67 -2.46 -42.99
C PHE A 31 -6.51 -1.46 -43.16
N TRP A 32 -6.44 -0.78 -44.32
CA TRP A 32 -5.44 0.24 -44.60
C TRP A 32 -5.54 1.41 -43.64
N LEU A 33 -6.73 1.88 -43.31
CA LEU A 33 -6.95 2.92 -42.31
C LEU A 33 -6.46 2.48 -40.93
N CYS A 34 -6.74 1.26 -40.50
CA CYS A 34 -6.23 0.73 -39.22
C CYS A 34 -4.70 0.68 -39.21
N CYS A 35 -4.07 0.23 -40.30
CA CYS A 35 -2.61 0.20 -40.41
C CYS A 35 -1.99 1.61 -40.36
N THR A 36 -2.58 2.60 -41.04
CA THR A 36 -2.08 3.97 -41.01
C THR A 36 -2.26 4.63 -39.65
N LEU A 37 -3.39 4.42 -38.99
CA LEU A 37 -3.60 4.90 -37.61
C LEU A 37 -2.62 4.25 -36.62
N ALA A 38 -2.39 2.95 -36.73
CA ALA A 38 -1.42 2.25 -35.90
C ALA A 38 0.01 2.75 -36.14
N SER A 39 0.44 2.92 -37.40
CA SER A 39 1.78 3.40 -37.73
C SER A 39 1.99 4.87 -37.31
N ALA A 40 0.96 5.71 -37.35
CA ALA A 40 1.03 7.09 -36.84
C ALA A 40 1.06 7.14 -35.31
N GLY A 41 0.40 6.22 -34.62
CA GLY A 41 0.37 6.13 -33.16
C GLY A 41 1.69 5.66 -32.53
N ILE A 42 2.41 4.74 -33.19
CA ILE A 42 3.66 4.16 -32.66
C ILE A 42 4.73 5.22 -32.36
N PRO A 43 5.03 6.20 -33.24
CA PRO A 43 6.04 7.23 -32.92
C PRO A 43 5.67 8.08 -31.70
N TRP A 44 4.40 8.41 -31.53
CA TRP A 44 3.94 9.19 -30.37
C TRP A 44 3.99 8.38 -29.08
N ALA A 45 3.65 7.09 -29.13
CA ALA A 45 3.75 6.20 -27.98
C ALA A 45 5.21 6.02 -27.53
N THR A 46 6.15 5.84 -28.48
CA THR A 46 7.57 5.74 -28.16
C THR A 46 8.13 7.05 -27.61
N LEU A 47 7.76 8.19 -28.18
CA LEU A 47 8.13 9.52 -27.67
C LEU A 47 7.62 9.74 -26.25
N LEU A 48 6.36 9.40 -25.99
CA LEU A 48 5.78 9.48 -24.64
C LEU A 48 6.55 8.58 -23.64
N LEU A 49 6.87 7.36 -24.04
CA LEU A 49 7.65 6.44 -23.21
C LEU A 49 9.03 7.02 -22.88
N VAL A 50 9.73 7.58 -23.85
CA VAL A 50 11.03 8.23 -23.66
C VAL A 50 10.91 9.42 -22.71
N ILE A 51 9.89 10.27 -22.87
CA ILE A 51 9.63 11.41 -21.98
C ILE A 51 9.38 10.91 -20.55
N VAL A 52 8.56 9.88 -20.36
CA VAL A 52 8.28 9.28 -19.04
C VAL A 52 9.55 8.71 -18.41
N CYS A 53 10.39 8.01 -19.20
CA CYS A 53 11.66 7.47 -18.71
C CYS A 53 12.64 8.59 -18.30
N ILE A 54 12.73 9.67 -19.08
CA ILE A 54 13.56 10.82 -18.75
C ILE A 54 13.02 11.53 -17.50
N ALA A 55 11.74 11.83 -17.47
CA ALA A 55 11.08 12.48 -16.33
C ALA A 55 11.25 11.65 -15.04
N SER A 56 11.11 10.32 -15.13
CA SER A 56 11.31 9.45 -13.98
C SER A 56 12.70 9.56 -13.36
N LYS A 57 13.74 9.78 -14.17
CA LYS A 57 15.11 9.99 -13.67
C LYS A 57 15.27 11.34 -12.97
N PHE A 58 14.65 12.39 -13.49
CA PHE A 58 14.72 13.74 -12.88
C PHE A 58 13.95 13.81 -11.56
N PHE A 59 12.80 13.13 -11.46
CA PHE A 59 11.96 13.17 -10.26
C PHE A 59 12.28 12.08 -9.26
N LYS A 60 13.22 11.17 -9.57
CA LYS A 60 13.59 10.08 -8.66
C LYS A 60 14.21 10.64 -7.39
N LEU A 61 13.63 10.25 -6.25
CA LEU A 61 14.18 10.54 -4.94
C LEU A 61 15.31 9.55 -4.59
N SER A 62 16.27 10.01 -3.78
CA SER A 62 17.34 9.14 -3.25
C SER A 62 16.73 7.98 -2.47
N SER A 63 17.25 6.78 -2.66
CA SER A 63 16.84 5.63 -1.84
C SER A 63 17.30 5.85 -0.40
N PRO A 64 16.48 5.51 0.60
CA PRO A 64 16.90 5.56 1.99
C PRO A 64 18.09 4.63 2.24
N ASN A 65 18.84 4.92 3.30
CA ASN A 65 20.00 4.12 3.66
C ASN A 65 19.57 2.70 4.07
N GLU A 66 20.06 1.69 3.35
CA GLU A 66 19.76 0.27 3.65
C GLU A 66 20.20 -0.13 5.05
N LYS A 67 21.30 0.44 5.55
CA LYS A 67 21.76 0.17 6.92
C LYS A 67 20.73 0.65 7.96
N GLN A 68 20.14 1.83 7.73
CA GLN A 68 19.08 2.36 8.59
C GLN A 68 17.81 1.49 8.48
N LEU A 69 17.44 1.08 7.28
CA LEU A 69 16.32 0.17 7.08
C LEU A 69 16.52 -1.16 7.81
N ASN A 70 17.71 -1.75 7.70
CA ASN A 70 18.07 -2.99 8.40
C ASN A 70 18.04 -2.83 9.91
N SER A 71 18.53 -1.71 10.44
CA SER A 71 18.51 -1.45 11.90
C SER A 71 17.09 -1.32 12.44
N LEU A 72 16.17 -0.73 11.69
CA LEU A 72 14.77 -0.55 12.09
C LEU A 72 13.95 -1.82 11.97
N LEU A 73 14.15 -2.59 10.90
CA LEU A 73 13.36 -3.79 10.65
C LEU A 73 13.87 -5.03 11.40
N GLY A 74 15.11 -4.97 11.88
CA GLY A 74 15.80 -6.13 12.44
C GLY A 74 16.13 -7.16 11.34
N GLY A 75 17.41 -7.39 11.11
CA GLY A 75 17.89 -8.45 10.24
C GLY A 75 18.69 -7.98 9.03
N ASN A 76 19.96 -8.39 9.00
CA ASN A 76 20.71 -8.47 7.76
C ASN A 76 20.04 -9.54 6.89
N VAL A 77 19.93 -9.26 5.60
CA VAL A 77 19.44 -10.22 4.59
C VAL A 77 20.26 -11.52 4.57
N ALA A 78 21.45 -11.49 5.19
CA ALA A 78 22.36 -12.63 5.32
C ALA A 78 22.04 -13.60 6.47
N ASP A 79 21.35 -13.12 7.53
CA ASP A 79 20.99 -13.98 8.66
C ASP A 79 19.57 -14.49 8.51
N ASP A 80 19.42 -15.75 8.23
CA ASP A 80 18.19 -16.51 7.94
C ASP A 80 17.10 -16.48 9.04
N LEU A 81 17.31 -15.75 10.13
CA LEU A 81 16.53 -15.89 11.37
C LEU A 81 15.89 -14.61 11.92
N SER A 82 15.98 -13.46 11.27
CA SER A 82 15.64 -12.19 11.93
C SER A 82 14.51 -11.38 11.31
N PHE A 83 13.53 -12.01 10.69
CA PHE A 83 12.31 -11.30 10.28
C PHE A 83 11.39 -11.10 11.49
N TRP A 84 11.52 -9.94 12.17
CA TRP A 84 10.69 -9.61 13.31
C TRP A 84 9.23 -9.40 12.89
N PRO A 85 8.27 -10.05 13.55
CA PRO A 85 6.86 -9.79 13.31
C PRO A 85 6.49 -8.36 13.67
N ILE A 86 5.47 -7.83 12.99
CA ILE A 86 4.96 -6.49 13.24
C ILE A 86 3.57 -6.64 13.88
N ALA A 87 3.39 -6.09 15.08
CA ALA A 87 2.09 -6.10 15.76
C ALA A 87 1.16 -5.08 15.10
N HIS A 88 0.10 -5.53 14.43
CA HIS A 88 -0.88 -4.67 13.81
C HIS A 88 -1.75 -4.02 14.89
N ARG A 89 -1.77 -2.67 14.92
CA ARG A 89 -2.47 -1.87 15.95
C ARG A 89 -2.09 -2.22 17.38
N GLY A 90 -0.87 -2.77 17.58
CA GLY A 90 -0.42 -3.26 18.86
C GLY A 90 -0.95 -4.64 19.27
N GLY A 91 -1.52 -5.41 18.34
CA GLY A 91 -2.13 -6.71 18.58
C GLY A 91 -3.61 -6.62 18.90
N ALA A 92 -4.41 -6.25 17.92
CA ALA A 92 -5.83 -5.93 18.05
C ALA A 92 -6.71 -7.08 18.58
N TYR A 93 -6.24 -8.33 18.55
CA TYR A 93 -6.96 -9.46 19.18
C TYR A 93 -6.67 -9.61 20.67
N ASP A 94 -5.56 -9.06 21.15
CA ASP A 94 -5.07 -9.29 22.50
C ASP A 94 -5.18 -8.06 23.40
N ALA A 95 -5.36 -6.85 22.83
CA ALA A 95 -5.48 -5.59 23.56
C ALA A 95 -6.28 -4.55 22.75
N PRO A 96 -6.83 -3.50 23.43
CA PRO A 96 -7.49 -2.41 22.72
C PRO A 96 -6.59 -1.79 21.65
N GLU A 97 -7.04 -1.82 20.39
CA GLU A 97 -6.24 -1.40 19.24
C GLU A 97 -5.77 0.05 19.33
N ASN A 98 -4.55 0.36 18.87
CA ASN A 98 -3.98 1.70 18.82
C ASN A 98 -3.87 2.41 20.20
N SER A 99 -3.78 1.65 21.31
CA SER A 99 -3.73 2.15 22.68
C SER A 99 -2.34 2.02 23.34
N ALA A 100 -2.15 2.71 24.46
CA ALA A 100 -0.94 2.54 25.28
C ALA A 100 -0.88 1.12 25.88
N ALA A 101 -2.01 0.56 26.27
CA ALA A 101 -2.09 -0.82 26.77
C ALA A 101 -1.64 -1.84 25.71
N ALA A 102 -2.07 -1.67 24.44
CA ALA A 102 -1.63 -2.51 23.35
C ALA A 102 -0.11 -2.43 23.12
N ILE A 103 0.46 -1.22 23.10
CA ILE A 103 1.91 -1.02 22.96
C ILE A 103 2.66 -1.69 24.11
N LYS A 104 2.24 -1.48 25.37
CA LYS A 104 2.84 -2.12 26.54
C LYS A 104 2.76 -3.65 26.46
N LYS A 105 1.61 -4.19 26.02
CA LYS A 105 1.40 -5.64 25.92
C LYS A 105 2.27 -6.27 24.82
N CYS A 106 2.35 -5.65 23.64
CA CYS A 106 3.21 -6.17 22.58
C CYS A 106 4.70 -6.09 22.94
N THR A 107 5.14 -5.03 23.66
CA THR A 107 6.50 -4.92 24.18
C THR A 107 6.82 -6.04 25.19
N LYS A 108 5.90 -6.31 26.13
CA LYS A 108 6.05 -7.43 27.09
C LYS A 108 6.13 -8.78 26.38
N ARG A 109 5.52 -8.93 25.22
CA ARG A 109 5.59 -10.13 24.39
C ARG A 109 6.84 -10.19 23.51
N GLY A 110 7.75 -9.21 23.59
CA GLY A 110 9.01 -9.19 22.87
C GLY A 110 8.93 -8.65 21.45
N PHE A 111 7.80 -8.07 21.02
CA PHE A 111 7.72 -7.40 19.73
C PHE A 111 8.59 -6.14 19.73
N ARG A 112 9.28 -5.91 18.63
CA ARG A 112 10.08 -4.71 18.39
C ARG A 112 9.44 -3.76 17.38
N ASN A 113 8.48 -4.24 16.60
CA ASN A 113 7.83 -3.51 15.53
C ASN A 113 6.32 -3.47 15.78
N VAL A 114 5.74 -2.28 15.71
CA VAL A 114 4.31 -2.05 15.91
C VAL A 114 3.78 -1.15 14.80
N LEU A 115 2.69 -1.53 14.14
CA LEU A 115 1.99 -0.67 13.21
C LEU A 115 0.79 -0.04 13.92
N LEU A 116 0.67 1.28 13.80
CA LEU A 116 -0.42 2.08 14.36
C LEU A 116 -1.07 2.95 13.29
N ASP A 117 -2.39 3.08 13.36
CA ASP A 117 -3.14 3.93 12.47
C ASP A 117 -3.16 5.38 12.97
N ALA A 118 -2.87 6.33 12.09
CA ALA A 118 -2.90 7.75 12.39
C ALA A 118 -3.92 8.50 11.52
N GLY A 119 -4.65 9.41 12.16
CA GLY A 119 -5.56 10.32 11.49
C GLY A 119 -5.39 11.74 11.99
N ILE A 120 -5.92 12.72 11.24
CA ILE A 120 -5.91 14.14 11.66
C ILE A 120 -7.31 14.54 12.09
N THR A 121 -7.41 15.27 13.21
CA THR A 121 -8.65 15.79 13.76
C THR A 121 -9.05 17.12 13.12
N ALA A 122 -10.26 17.60 13.42
CA ALA A 122 -10.73 18.93 13.04
C ALA A 122 -9.82 20.05 13.59
N CYS A 123 -9.20 19.82 14.75
CA CYS A 123 -8.29 20.75 15.42
C CYS A 123 -6.82 20.64 14.92
N ASN A 124 -6.55 19.96 13.82
CA ASN A 124 -5.22 19.74 13.26
C ASN A 124 -4.26 18.99 14.21
N GLU A 125 -4.76 18.14 15.10
CA GLU A 125 -3.93 17.24 15.91
C GLU A 125 -3.92 15.83 15.29
N ILE A 126 -2.73 15.21 15.27
CA ILE A 126 -2.58 13.83 14.82
C ILE A 126 -2.90 12.90 15.98
N VAL A 127 -3.86 12.01 15.79
CA VAL A 127 -4.32 11.02 16.75
C VAL A 127 -4.11 9.61 16.24
N ILE A 128 -3.87 8.71 17.18
CA ILE A 128 -3.61 7.29 16.90
C ILE A 128 -4.91 6.52 17.07
N VAL A 129 -5.65 6.37 15.99
CA VAL A 129 -6.95 5.71 15.97
C VAL A 129 -7.33 5.26 14.57
N HIS A 130 -8.01 4.14 14.46
CA HIS A 130 -8.58 3.69 13.20
C HIS A 130 -10.05 4.11 13.09
N LYS A 131 -10.53 4.32 11.87
CA LYS A 131 -11.91 4.73 11.59
C LYS A 131 -12.94 3.73 12.17
N SER A 132 -12.65 2.42 12.15
CA SER A 132 -13.55 1.41 12.71
C SER A 132 -13.75 1.54 14.21
N THR A 133 -12.74 1.99 14.96
CA THR A 133 -12.83 2.23 16.40
C THR A 133 -13.79 3.37 16.69
N LEU A 134 -13.73 4.45 15.92
CA LEU A 134 -14.69 5.57 16.04
C LEU A 134 -16.11 5.15 15.68
N GLN A 135 -16.28 4.31 14.67
CA GLN A 135 -17.59 3.77 14.30
C GLN A 135 -18.18 2.92 15.43
N LYS A 136 -17.36 2.07 16.10
CA LYS A 136 -17.81 1.31 17.28
C LYS A 136 -18.20 2.22 18.46
N ALA A 137 -17.55 3.40 18.57
CA ALA A 137 -17.91 4.43 19.55
C ALA A 137 -19.12 5.29 19.15
N GLY A 138 -19.84 4.95 18.08
CA GLY A 138 -21.00 5.69 17.58
C GLY A 138 -20.68 6.94 16.76
N LEU A 139 -19.41 7.20 16.46
CA LEU A 139 -19.00 8.33 15.65
C LEU A 139 -18.90 7.94 14.17
N CYS A 140 -19.85 8.41 13.37
CA CYS A 140 -19.86 8.20 11.92
C CYS A 140 -19.12 9.32 11.19
N GLY A 141 -18.24 8.95 10.22
CA GLY A 141 -17.59 9.89 9.33
C GLY A 141 -16.08 9.82 9.33
N SER A 142 -15.45 10.92 8.91
CA SER A 142 -13.99 11.04 8.86
C SER A 142 -13.45 11.55 10.20
N ILE A 143 -12.28 11.08 10.59
CA ILE A 143 -11.52 11.57 11.78
C ILE A 143 -11.33 13.08 11.70
N SER A 144 -11.13 13.63 10.51
CA SER A 144 -10.94 15.08 10.26
C SER A 144 -12.14 15.96 10.61
N ARG A 145 -13.30 15.39 10.94
CA ARG A 145 -14.48 16.13 11.40
C ARG A 145 -14.70 16.05 12.90
N VAL A 146 -13.92 15.25 13.61
CA VAL A 146 -14.06 15.04 15.06
C VAL A 146 -13.07 15.92 15.80
N THR A 147 -13.53 16.54 16.90
CA THR A 147 -12.69 17.38 17.77
C THR A 147 -11.91 16.53 18.77
N MET A 148 -10.82 17.10 19.32
CA MET A 148 -10.06 16.44 20.37
C MET A 148 -10.88 16.21 21.64
N GLU A 149 -11.73 17.13 22.02
CA GLU A 149 -12.60 17.02 23.18
C GLU A 149 -13.52 15.79 23.08
N THR A 150 -14.15 15.59 21.92
CA THR A 150 -14.98 14.40 21.67
C THR A 150 -14.15 13.12 21.77
N LEU A 151 -12.93 13.10 21.23
CA LEU A 151 -12.07 11.93 21.24
C LEU A 151 -11.54 11.57 22.64
N GLN A 152 -11.28 12.56 23.50
CA GLN A 152 -10.82 12.36 24.86
C GLN A 152 -11.87 11.74 25.80
N ASN A 153 -13.15 11.85 25.45
CA ASN A 153 -14.26 11.25 26.19
C ASN A 153 -14.50 9.79 25.84
N ILE A 154 -13.81 9.25 24.81
CA ILE A 154 -13.98 7.86 24.39
C ILE A 154 -13.04 6.96 25.21
N ASN A 155 -13.63 5.97 25.87
CA ASN A 155 -12.89 4.85 26.46
C ASN A 155 -12.75 3.71 25.43
N ILE A 156 -11.58 3.56 24.83
CA ILE A 156 -11.36 2.54 23.80
C ILE A 156 -11.27 1.11 24.38
N SER A 157 -11.02 0.96 25.68
CA SER A 157 -11.02 -0.35 26.32
C SER A 157 -12.40 -1.00 26.26
N GLU A 158 -13.48 -0.25 26.46
CA GLU A 158 -14.85 -0.76 26.41
C GLU A 158 -15.26 -1.27 25.03
N LEU A 159 -14.59 -0.82 23.97
CA LEU A 159 -14.85 -1.24 22.61
C LEU A 159 -14.15 -2.56 22.23
N HIS A 160 -13.32 -3.11 23.14
CA HIS A 160 -12.58 -4.33 22.91
C HIS A 160 -13.23 -5.52 23.64
N PRO A 161 -13.29 -6.72 23.03
CA PRO A 161 -13.89 -7.91 23.68
C PRO A 161 -13.27 -8.29 25.04
N LEU A 162 -11.99 -7.98 25.24
CA LEU A 162 -11.27 -8.19 26.49
C LEU A 162 -11.17 -6.90 27.33
N GLY A 163 -12.04 -5.92 27.09
CA GLY A 163 -11.96 -4.59 27.66
C GLY A 163 -11.92 -4.58 29.20
N SER A 164 -12.66 -5.50 29.86
CA SER A 164 -12.68 -5.66 31.31
C SER A 164 -11.32 -6.01 31.95
N GLN A 165 -10.35 -6.45 31.16
CA GLN A 165 -8.99 -6.76 31.61
C GLN A 165 -8.05 -5.55 31.58
N PHE A 166 -8.50 -4.43 31.07
CA PHE A 166 -7.70 -3.21 30.89
C PHE A 166 -8.33 -2.04 31.65
N GLU A 167 -7.49 -1.17 32.13
CA GLU A 167 -7.95 0.10 32.64
C GLU A 167 -8.52 0.97 31.50
N PRO A 168 -9.30 2.01 31.81
CA PRO A 168 -9.81 2.93 30.82
C PRO A 168 -8.67 3.56 29.97
N GLU A 169 -8.70 3.31 28.68
CA GLU A 169 -7.70 3.81 27.73
C GLU A 169 -8.28 4.91 26.87
N LYS A 170 -7.55 5.99 26.76
CA LYS A 170 -7.89 7.14 25.91
C LYS A 170 -7.16 7.05 24.56
N ILE A 171 -7.73 7.72 23.55
CA ILE A 171 -7.10 7.85 22.25
C ILE A 171 -5.81 8.66 22.39
N LEU A 172 -4.69 8.10 21.93
CA LEU A 172 -3.39 8.74 21.97
C LEU A 172 -3.25 9.82 20.92
N THR A 173 -2.59 10.92 21.26
CA THR A 173 -2.03 11.84 20.27
C THR A 173 -0.66 11.35 19.81
N LEU A 174 -0.21 11.81 18.62
CA LEU A 174 1.15 11.49 18.16
C LEU A 174 2.23 11.96 19.15
N GLY A 175 2.04 13.13 19.77
CA GLY A 175 2.96 13.62 20.80
C GLY A 175 3.03 12.71 22.03
N ASN A 176 1.88 12.18 22.50
CA ASN A 176 1.84 11.24 23.62
C ASN A 176 2.46 9.89 23.21
N LEU A 177 2.25 9.43 21.99
CA LEU A 177 2.90 8.25 21.45
C LEU A 177 4.44 8.41 21.47
N LEU A 178 4.97 9.52 20.95
CA LEU A 178 6.40 9.75 20.89
C LEU A 178 7.04 9.76 22.30
N ARG A 179 6.37 10.36 23.29
CA ARG A 179 6.81 10.28 24.70
C ARG A 179 6.78 8.87 25.25
N LEU A 180 5.73 8.10 24.94
CA LEU A 180 5.63 6.69 25.37
C LEU A 180 6.77 5.83 24.80
N LEU A 181 7.32 6.20 23.63
CA LEU A 181 8.44 5.51 23.00
C LEU A 181 9.79 5.86 23.62
N GLU A 182 9.90 6.94 24.39
CA GLU A 182 11.13 7.30 25.08
C GLU A 182 11.54 6.17 26.03
N GLY A 183 12.80 5.75 25.93
CA GLY A 183 13.32 4.61 26.71
C GLY A 183 12.95 3.22 26.18
N THR A 184 12.22 3.10 25.06
CA THR A 184 11.95 1.82 24.41
C THR A 184 12.77 1.66 23.12
N ASN A 185 12.96 0.41 22.69
CA ASN A 185 13.58 0.08 21.41
C ASN A 185 12.53 -0.28 20.33
N LEU A 186 11.31 0.26 20.44
CA LEU A 186 10.24 0.01 19.48
C LEU A 186 10.41 0.84 18.20
N THR A 187 10.21 0.20 17.09
CA THR A 187 10.00 0.84 15.78
C THR A 187 8.51 0.93 15.48
N ILE A 188 8.04 2.12 15.16
CA ILE A 188 6.64 2.37 14.84
C ILE A 188 6.45 2.51 13.32
N PHE A 189 5.53 1.74 12.79
CA PHE A 189 4.98 1.92 11.45
C PHE A 189 3.73 2.77 11.58
N LEU A 190 3.81 4.02 11.20
CA LEU A 190 2.71 4.98 11.31
C LEU A 190 1.93 4.99 10.00
N LEU A 191 0.78 4.30 9.96
CA LEU A 191 -0.10 4.27 8.80
C LEU A 191 -1.01 5.48 8.79
N ILE A 192 -0.73 6.44 7.90
CA ILE A 192 -1.55 7.63 7.73
C ILE A 192 -2.78 7.30 6.86
N SER A 193 -3.95 7.43 7.45
CA SER A 193 -5.24 7.16 6.79
C SER A 193 -5.69 8.29 5.88
N ASP A 194 -5.29 9.52 6.20
CA ASP A 194 -5.59 10.74 5.47
C ASP A 194 -4.34 11.29 4.80
N SER A 195 -4.40 11.51 3.49
CA SER A 195 -3.31 12.11 2.70
C SER A 195 -3.58 13.58 2.35
N SER A 196 -4.41 14.26 3.15
CA SER A 196 -4.68 15.69 2.97
C SER A 196 -3.42 16.54 3.20
N SER A 197 -3.39 17.72 2.59
CA SER A 197 -2.29 18.67 2.80
C SER A 197 -2.10 19.01 4.28
N LYS A 198 -3.20 19.11 5.05
CA LYS A 198 -3.17 19.35 6.50
C LYS A 198 -2.39 18.27 7.25
N MET A 199 -2.68 17.00 6.94
CA MET A 199 -1.97 15.86 7.55
C MET A 199 -0.48 15.89 7.21
N ILE A 200 -0.14 16.13 5.96
CA ILE A 200 1.26 16.18 5.50
C ILE A 200 2.02 17.34 6.16
N GLU A 201 1.43 18.53 6.23
CA GLU A 201 2.06 19.69 6.88
C GLU A 201 2.23 19.49 8.39
N LYS A 202 1.21 18.98 9.08
CA LYS A 202 1.32 18.67 10.50
C LYS A 202 2.38 17.62 10.77
N LEU A 203 2.47 16.59 9.93
CA LEU A 203 3.51 15.57 10.06
C LEU A 203 4.91 16.15 9.80
N LYS A 204 5.07 17.00 8.79
CA LYS A 204 6.33 17.72 8.54
C LYS A 204 6.76 18.55 9.75
N SER A 205 5.85 19.30 10.37
CA SER A 205 6.13 20.08 11.56
C SER A 205 6.52 19.20 12.75
N THR A 206 5.87 18.04 12.92
CA THR A 206 6.20 17.08 13.97
C THR A 206 7.59 16.46 13.78
N ILE A 207 7.92 16.07 12.53
CA ILE A 207 9.27 15.54 12.21
C ILE A 207 10.34 16.57 12.51
N LYS A 208 10.11 17.84 12.19
CA LYS A 208 11.05 18.93 12.46
C LYS A 208 11.28 19.15 13.97
N LEU A 209 10.25 18.95 14.79
CA LEU A 209 10.34 19.14 16.25
C LEU A 209 11.00 17.95 16.97
N HIS A 210 10.96 16.76 16.39
CA HIS A 210 11.44 15.54 17.00
C HIS A 210 12.53 14.89 16.14
N GLU A 211 13.80 15.18 16.37
CA GLU A 211 14.93 14.61 15.61
C GLU A 211 14.98 13.08 15.65
N SER A 212 14.53 12.47 16.74
CA SER A 212 14.47 11.01 16.86
C SER A 212 13.38 10.35 16.01
N PHE A 213 12.47 11.15 15.43
CA PHE A 213 11.33 10.61 14.65
C PHE A 213 11.80 9.73 13.49
N THR A 214 12.69 10.24 12.64
CA THR A 214 13.18 9.51 11.46
C THR A 214 13.95 8.23 11.79
N ARG A 215 14.45 8.14 13.04
CA ARG A 215 15.20 6.97 13.52
C ARG A 215 14.31 5.86 14.08
N ARG A 216 13.03 6.13 14.36
CA ARG A 216 12.13 5.20 15.06
C ARG A 216 10.79 5.02 14.35
N VAL A 217 10.41 5.95 13.46
CA VAL A 217 9.12 5.94 12.82
C VAL A 217 9.28 5.75 11.32
N ILE A 218 8.58 4.75 10.80
CA ILE A 218 8.41 4.46 9.38
C ILE A 218 7.03 4.97 9.01
N VAL A 219 6.93 5.90 8.07
CA VAL A 219 5.64 6.44 7.64
C VAL A 219 5.06 5.60 6.52
N CYS A 220 3.85 5.11 6.72
CA CYS A 220 3.14 4.30 5.75
C CYS A 220 1.90 5.05 5.23
N SER A 221 1.62 4.95 3.95
CA SER A 221 0.44 5.56 3.34
C SER A 221 -0.08 4.73 2.17
N LYS A 222 -1.38 4.86 1.88
CA LYS A 222 -1.99 4.36 0.65
C LYS A 222 -1.74 5.28 -0.55
N SER A 223 -1.37 6.55 -0.29
CA SER A 223 -1.14 7.56 -1.31
C SER A 223 0.35 7.68 -1.66
N PRO A 224 0.75 7.32 -2.89
CA PRO A 224 2.10 7.55 -3.38
C PRO A 224 2.50 9.03 -3.34
N VAL A 225 1.54 9.93 -3.59
CA VAL A 225 1.77 11.38 -3.59
C VAL A 225 2.13 11.88 -2.20
N ALA A 226 1.45 11.40 -1.15
CA ALA A 226 1.75 11.76 0.23
C ALA A 226 3.18 11.33 0.62
N ILE A 227 3.58 10.12 0.24
CA ILE A 227 4.94 9.62 0.46
C ILE A 227 5.97 10.51 -0.26
N TYR A 228 5.72 10.82 -1.53
CA TYR A 228 6.61 11.67 -2.32
C TYR A 228 6.80 13.06 -1.69
N GLN A 229 5.71 13.70 -1.24
CA GLN A 229 5.72 15.02 -0.59
C GLN A 229 6.50 15.02 0.72
N LEU A 230 6.43 13.95 1.52
CA LEU A 230 7.20 13.80 2.75
C LEU A 230 8.67 13.57 2.45
N ARG A 231 8.99 12.64 1.55
CA ARG A 231 10.36 12.29 1.22
C ARG A 231 11.12 13.36 0.45
N LYS A 232 10.40 14.21 -0.30
CA LYS A 232 11.02 15.38 -0.93
C LYS A 232 11.62 16.34 0.09
N VAL A 233 11.03 16.43 1.30
CA VAL A 233 11.50 17.31 2.38
C VAL A 233 12.45 16.56 3.33
N TYR A 234 12.18 15.28 3.59
CA TYR A 234 12.97 14.42 4.47
C TYR A 234 13.45 13.18 3.71
N PRO A 235 14.55 13.26 2.94
CA PRO A 235 15.04 12.15 2.12
C PRO A 235 15.45 10.92 2.93
N GLU A 236 15.84 11.09 4.21
CA GLU A 236 16.19 10.02 5.13
C GLU A 236 14.99 9.26 5.69
N LEU A 237 13.76 9.82 5.56
CA LEU A 237 12.56 9.19 6.08
C LEU A 237 12.27 7.89 5.34
N ILE A 238 12.18 6.80 6.08
CA ILE A 238 11.77 5.51 5.53
C ILE A 238 10.27 5.50 5.38
N CYS A 239 9.81 5.16 4.19
CA CYS A 239 8.39 5.12 3.87
C CYS A 239 7.95 3.77 3.30
N GLY A 240 6.74 3.37 3.68
CA GLY A 240 6.04 2.19 3.18
C GLY A 240 4.78 2.55 2.41
N LEU A 241 4.52 1.81 1.34
CA LEU A 241 3.28 1.91 0.60
C LEU A 241 2.33 0.80 1.00
N TRP A 242 1.12 1.17 1.42
CA TRP A 242 0.06 0.21 1.71
C TRP A 242 -0.75 -0.07 0.46
N CYS A 243 -0.64 -1.31 -0.05
CA CYS A 243 -1.45 -1.77 -1.16
C CYS A 243 -2.68 -2.50 -0.61
N ASP A 244 -3.84 -1.85 -0.69
CA ASP A 244 -5.11 -2.57 -0.57
C ASP A 244 -5.25 -3.52 -1.76
N LYS A 245 -6.16 -4.50 -1.65
CA LYS A 245 -6.51 -5.41 -2.76
C LYS A 245 -6.55 -4.61 -4.04
N SER A 246 -5.72 -5.00 -4.97
CA SER A 246 -5.33 -4.25 -6.17
C SER A 246 -6.45 -3.34 -6.69
N PRO A 247 -6.25 -2.00 -6.76
CA PRO A 247 -7.24 -1.09 -7.36
C PRO A 247 -7.61 -1.51 -8.78
N SER A 248 -6.71 -2.25 -9.44
CA SER A 248 -6.90 -2.86 -10.74
C SER A 248 -8.09 -3.82 -10.79
N ARG A 249 -8.44 -4.52 -9.71
CA ARG A 249 -9.66 -5.35 -9.66
C ARG A 249 -10.94 -4.53 -9.62
N ILE A 250 -10.90 -3.28 -9.14
CA ILE A 250 -12.08 -2.42 -9.07
C ILE A 250 -12.29 -1.67 -10.39
N ILE A 251 -11.20 -1.19 -11.02
CA ILE A 251 -11.25 -0.34 -12.22
C ILE A 251 -11.20 -1.17 -13.51
N LEU A 252 -10.48 -2.30 -13.50
CA LEU A 252 -10.20 -3.10 -14.69
C LEU A 252 -10.72 -4.53 -14.55
N LYS A 253 -11.97 -4.70 -14.12
CA LYS A 253 -12.65 -6.03 -14.09
C LYS A 253 -12.57 -6.80 -15.41
N THR A 254 -12.16 -6.16 -16.50
CA THR A 254 -12.29 -6.63 -17.88
C THR A 254 -11.00 -7.14 -18.52
N SER A 255 -9.78 -6.85 -17.97
CA SER A 255 -8.54 -7.31 -18.62
C SER A 255 -7.40 -7.54 -17.65
N THR A 256 -7.00 -8.79 -17.50
CA THR A 256 -5.80 -9.21 -16.75
C THR A 256 -4.51 -8.59 -17.30
N LEU A 257 -4.45 -8.35 -18.62
CA LEU A 257 -3.31 -7.72 -19.28
C LEU A 257 -3.09 -6.28 -18.81
N LEU A 258 -4.15 -5.46 -18.77
CA LEU A 258 -4.05 -4.06 -18.34
C LEU A 258 -3.65 -3.95 -16.86
N THR A 259 -4.13 -4.87 -16.01
CA THR A 259 -3.73 -4.91 -14.60
C THR A 259 -2.25 -5.26 -14.44
N SER A 260 -1.74 -6.18 -15.27
CA SER A 260 -0.33 -6.58 -15.25
C SER A 260 0.58 -5.46 -15.75
N ILE A 261 0.19 -4.75 -16.81
CA ILE A 261 0.93 -3.59 -17.33
C ILE A 261 0.97 -2.47 -16.28
N TYR A 262 -0.18 -2.15 -15.67
CA TYR A 262 -0.24 -1.14 -14.60
C TYR A 262 0.67 -1.52 -13.42
N GLY A 263 0.62 -2.77 -12.96
CA GLY A 263 1.48 -3.26 -11.89
C GLY A 263 2.97 -3.18 -12.23
N ALA A 264 3.33 -3.48 -13.48
CA ALA A 264 4.71 -3.36 -13.96
C ALA A 264 5.18 -1.90 -14.02
N ILE A 265 4.39 -0.99 -14.57
CA ILE A 265 4.67 0.46 -14.60
C ILE A 265 4.80 1.00 -13.18
N PHE A 266 3.86 0.66 -12.31
CA PHE A 266 3.88 1.11 -10.93
C PHE A 266 5.16 0.67 -10.20
N ARG A 267 5.51 -0.60 -10.28
CA ARG A 267 6.69 -1.15 -9.61
C ARG A 267 8.01 -0.64 -10.20
N ASN A 268 8.14 -0.59 -11.53
CA ASN A 268 9.42 -0.28 -12.17
C ASN A 268 9.67 1.21 -12.37
N ILE A 269 8.62 2.05 -12.39
CA ILE A 269 8.72 3.48 -12.63
C ILE A 269 8.29 4.26 -11.38
N ILE A 270 7.06 4.09 -10.92
CA ILE A 270 6.49 4.92 -9.86
C ILE A 270 7.17 4.65 -8.52
N ALA A 271 7.30 3.40 -8.10
CA ALA A 271 7.88 3.05 -6.82
C ALA A 271 9.34 3.56 -6.64
N PRO A 272 10.24 3.42 -7.64
CA PRO A 272 11.57 4.01 -7.58
C PRO A 272 11.58 5.54 -7.58
N VAL A 273 10.63 6.20 -8.27
CA VAL A 273 10.51 7.67 -8.28
C VAL A 273 10.15 8.19 -6.89
N ILE A 274 9.15 7.61 -6.25
CA ILE A 274 8.75 7.96 -4.88
C ILE A 274 9.78 7.51 -3.83
N GLY A 275 10.63 6.54 -4.18
CA GLY A 275 11.68 6.02 -3.30
C GLY A 275 11.12 5.30 -2.07
N ILE A 276 10.06 4.51 -2.22
CA ILE A 276 9.55 3.66 -1.14
C ILE A 276 10.56 2.58 -0.79
N SER A 277 10.61 2.22 0.50
CA SER A 277 11.47 1.14 0.98
C SER A 277 10.68 -0.14 1.28
N LEU A 278 9.39 0.00 1.53
CA LEU A 278 8.50 -1.08 1.96
C LEU A 278 7.21 -1.06 1.15
N VAL A 279 6.63 -2.25 0.95
CA VAL A 279 5.31 -2.42 0.38
C VAL A 279 4.53 -3.44 1.20
N PHE A 280 3.28 -3.09 1.57
CA PHE A 280 2.39 -3.98 2.31
C PHE A 280 1.44 -4.67 1.35
N ILE A 281 1.41 -6.00 1.38
CA ILE A 281 0.66 -6.84 0.44
C ILE A 281 -0.20 -7.82 1.24
N SER A 282 -1.44 -8.06 0.79
CA SER A 282 -2.31 -9.07 1.42
C SER A 282 -1.70 -10.47 1.29
N LYS A 283 -1.87 -11.31 2.33
CA LYS A 283 -1.47 -12.72 2.28
C LYS A 283 -2.09 -13.48 1.10
N ASP A 284 -3.30 -13.09 0.68
CA ASP A 284 -4.05 -13.72 -0.39
C ASP A 284 -3.47 -13.42 -1.78
N GLU A 285 -2.71 -12.33 -1.91
CA GLU A 285 -2.09 -11.88 -3.17
C GLU A 285 -0.58 -12.13 -3.19
N PHE A 286 0.02 -12.50 -2.06
CA PHE A 286 1.44 -12.68 -1.91
C PHE A 286 1.91 -14.07 -2.37
N ASN A 287 2.97 -14.09 -3.18
CA ASN A 287 3.69 -15.30 -3.57
C ASN A 287 5.18 -14.97 -3.77
N LEU A 288 6.01 -16.01 -3.99
CA LEU A 288 7.45 -15.85 -4.18
C LEU A 288 7.79 -14.95 -5.37
N HIS A 289 7.09 -15.09 -6.48
CA HIS A 289 7.31 -14.28 -7.67
C HIS A 289 7.05 -12.79 -7.39
N ILE A 290 5.95 -12.44 -6.73
CA ILE A 290 5.67 -11.06 -6.32
C ILE A 290 6.74 -10.54 -5.35
N SER A 291 7.20 -11.38 -4.42
CA SER A 291 8.30 -11.04 -3.52
C SER A 291 9.57 -10.67 -4.26
N GLU A 292 9.99 -11.51 -5.21
CA GLU A 292 11.17 -11.28 -6.03
C GLU A 292 11.06 -10.01 -6.88
N LEU A 293 9.90 -9.81 -7.52
CA LEU A 293 9.65 -8.61 -8.33
C LEU A 293 9.82 -7.31 -7.54
N TRP A 294 9.39 -7.26 -6.27
CA TRP A 294 9.58 -6.09 -5.43
C TRP A 294 11.01 -5.97 -4.92
N ARG A 295 11.64 -7.07 -4.52
CA ARG A 295 13.04 -7.08 -4.07
C ARG A 295 14.01 -6.64 -5.17
N ASN A 296 13.75 -7.01 -6.42
CA ASN A 296 14.57 -6.63 -7.58
C ASN A 296 14.58 -5.10 -7.82
N VAL A 297 13.56 -4.38 -7.37
CA VAL A 297 13.54 -2.90 -7.42
C VAL A 297 13.98 -2.26 -6.09
N GLY A 298 14.53 -3.04 -5.15
CA GLY A 298 15.03 -2.56 -3.87
C GLY A 298 13.94 -2.28 -2.82
N VAL A 299 12.72 -2.78 -3.01
CA VAL A 299 11.59 -2.61 -2.09
C VAL A 299 11.30 -3.91 -1.35
N ARG A 300 11.20 -3.84 -0.01
CA ARG A 300 10.88 -5.02 0.82
C ARG A 300 9.38 -5.21 0.96
N PRO A 301 8.84 -6.37 0.56
CA PRO A 301 7.46 -6.70 0.81
C PRO A 301 7.24 -7.13 2.27
N ILE A 302 6.12 -6.70 2.83
CA ILE A 302 5.60 -7.08 4.14
C ILE A 302 4.18 -7.63 3.92
N VAL A 303 3.90 -8.78 4.49
CA VAL A 303 2.60 -9.45 4.31
C VAL A 303 1.67 -9.11 5.46
N TYR A 304 0.43 -8.70 5.18
CA TYR A 304 -0.55 -8.41 6.22
C TYR A 304 -1.68 -9.46 6.29
N ASN A 305 -2.44 -9.45 7.40
CA ASN A 305 -3.49 -10.41 7.77
C ASN A 305 -2.96 -11.82 8.10
N VAL A 306 -1.76 -11.94 8.67
CA VAL A 306 -1.16 -13.22 9.04
C VAL A 306 -1.40 -13.47 10.53
N ASN A 307 -2.45 -14.22 10.87
CA ASN A 307 -2.93 -14.36 12.25
C ASN A 307 -2.82 -15.77 12.82
N SER A 308 -2.88 -16.81 11.97
CA SER A 308 -2.78 -18.19 12.45
C SER A 308 -1.33 -18.61 12.68
N PRO A 309 -1.06 -19.52 13.66
CA PRO A 309 0.29 -20.00 13.96
C PRO A 309 0.98 -20.65 12.75
N ASN A 310 0.22 -21.37 11.92
CA ASN A 310 0.74 -22.03 10.73
C ASN A 310 1.14 -21.01 9.64
N GLU A 311 0.32 -19.98 9.43
CA GLU A 311 0.65 -18.89 8.49
C GLU A 311 1.90 -18.15 8.95
N LYS A 312 2.01 -17.78 10.23
CA LYS A 312 3.19 -17.13 10.81
C LYS A 312 4.47 -17.94 10.53
N ARG A 313 4.42 -19.24 10.81
CA ARG A 313 5.54 -20.15 10.53
C ARG A 313 5.85 -20.24 9.05
N TYR A 314 4.83 -20.30 8.18
CA TYR A 314 4.98 -20.37 6.74
C TYR A 314 5.64 -19.11 6.20
N PHE A 315 5.12 -17.92 6.52
CA PHE A 315 5.69 -16.67 6.03
C PHE A 315 7.11 -16.42 6.54
N GLN A 316 7.38 -16.80 7.77
CA GLN A 316 8.71 -16.63 8.36
C GLN A 316 9.74 -17.62 7.82
N LYS A 317 9.42 -18.92 7.84
CA LYS A 317 10.41 -19.98 7.53
C LYS A 317 10.48 -20.31 6.04
N VAL A 318 9.34 -20.34 5.34
CA VAL A 318 9.27 -20.74 3.93
C VAL A 318 9.41 -19.53 3.01
N MET A 319 8.58 -18.50 3.23
CA MET A 319 8.57 -17.31 2.37
C MET A 319 9.66 -16.29 2.74
N LYS A 320 10.31 -16.46 3.89
CA LYS A 320 11.38 -15.59 4.40
C LYS A 320 11.02 -14.10 4.28
N THR A 321 9.85 -13.74 4.80
CA THR A 321 9.33 -12.38 4.73
C THR A 321 8.73 -11.94 6.06
N GLN A 322 8.76 -10.62 6.31
CA GLN A 322 8.09 -10.02 7.46
C GLN A 322 6.58 -10.04 7.28
N TYR A 323 5.87 -10.11 8.38
CA TYR A 323 4.40 -10.10 8.37
C TYR A 323 3.81 -9.23 9.47
N LEU A 324 2.60 -8.76 9.21
CA LEU A 324 1.71 -8.06 10.13
C LEU A 324 0.74 -9.06 10.76
N THR A 325 0.58 -8.98 12.09
CA THR A 325 -0.35 -9.85 12.83
C THR A 325 -1.18 -9.06 13.85
N ASP A 326 -2.47 -9.40 13.94
CA ASP A 326 -3.36 -8.92 15.00
C ASP A 326 -3.24 -9.73 16.30
N SER A 327 -2.65 -10.93 16.22
CA SER A 327 -2.48 -11.83 17.36
C SER A 327 -1.03 -11.84 17.85
N LEU A 328 -0.82 -11.53 19.12
CA LEU A 328 0.49 -11.59 19.77
C LEU A 328 0.89 -12.99 20.23
N ARG A 329 0.09 -14.00 19.92
CA ARG A 329 0.29 -15.38 20.37
C ARG A 329 1.05 -16.19 19.33
N SER A 330 1.73 -17.24 19.81
CA SER A 330 2.38 -18.26 18.97
C SER A 330 3.35 -17.66 17.94
N GLU A 331 4.18 -16.74 18.37
CA GLU A 331 5.24 -16.16 17.52
C GLU A 331 6.43 -17.11 17.45
N PRO A 332 6.77 -17.66 16.26
CA PRO A 332 7.83 -18.65 16.13
C PRO A 332 9.21 -18.20 16.62
N GLN A 333 9.49 -16.88 16.52
CA GLN A 333 10.77 -16.31 16.98
C GLN A 333 10.82 -16.05 18.47
N LEU A 334 9.67 -15.81 19.10
CA LEU A 334 9.61 -15.45 20.52
C LEU A 334 9.52 -16.68 21.42
N LEU A 335 9.14 -17.84 20.87
CA LEU A 335 9.09 -19.11 21.60
C LEU A 335 10.46 -19.74 21.89
N VAL A 336 11.52 -19.29 21.20
CA VAL A 336 12.89 -19.83 21.38
C VAL A 336 13.60 -19.22 22.60
N LYS A 337 12.99 -18.23 23.27
CA LYS A 337 13.57 -17.51 24.42
C LYS A 337 12.94 -17.86 25.78
N THR A 338 12.07 -18.86 25.83
CA THR A 338 11.59 -19.47 27.06
C THR A 338 12.18 -20.86 27.21
#